data_34bd725f8988265fc50b166c7b5f7224
#
_entry.id   34bd725f8988265fc50b166c7b5f7224
#
_cell.length_a   1.000
_cell.length_b   1.000
_cell.length_c   1.000
_cell.angle_alpha   90.00
_cell.angle_beta   90.00
_cell.angle_gamma   90.00
#
_symmetry.space_group_name_H-M   'P 1'
#
loop_
_entity.id
_entity.type
_entity.pdbx_description
1 polymer ?
#
loop_
_entity_poly.entity_id
_entity_poly.type
_entity_poly.pdbx_seq_one_letter_code
_entity_poly.pdbx_strand_id
1 'polypeptide(L)'
;MQTVTVNADIVASAHIPSIITKELKLATSAGRNRVRVSSNFLPFMGFEEGVRHTVEPLPGTYGMVLRTDAKGPQKVYSRRYASRRNNPFETQIEVSNSAMLAKCLPSDAERLHFEMRRGQIVIRPVDNRTFSIRKSIRGMDDPRTAFVALTGGVDVRCFRDAGFSIDSILEYRPQEARDKENDKTETGAVNCLMNAAPRVLINEDIFRVDMDRVRALAREGVPIGCLSLSLQCDDFSSAKANSLKQKSLRDGTSSRNMAYPALRLVEVVNPATVMIENVPAFGASAQYEMFRQILTDWGYEVKDAIMEAPEHSDLTLRKRFYMVASVFPGFEFPEALEVATDPLWAKIERFLPDCRDVSHSKSLADGLACGRARLITPSSTHSPTILKSQMRGAKDSVFIAMPDGTYRFPSNELLQFLNGIPDDMPFGRQSKDIESEIIGQSISYGMHHRLCDAIGQHLRAQQQPATMLRATQGLQLSLPGMFAH
;
A
#
# COMPACT_ATOMS: atom_id res chain seq x y z
N MET A 1 38.54 -6.02 29.36
CA MET A 1 38.15 -7.22 28.60
C MET A 1 37.64 -8.23 29.62
N GLN A 2 36.34 -8.60 29.56
CA GLN A 2 35.83 -9.74 30.32
C GLN A 2 36.01 -10.96 29.44
N THR A 3 36.72 -11.96 29.94
CA THR A 3 36.85 -13.26 29.27
C THR A 3 35.59 -14.05 29.55
N VAL A 4 34.89 -14.43 28.48
CA VAL A 4 33.65 -15.16 28.57
C VAL A 4 33.89 -16.58 28.07
N THR A 5 33.67 -17.56 28.92
CA THR A 5 33.66 -18.96 28.51
C THR A 5 32.26 -19.29 27.98
N VAL A 6 32.11 -19.36 26.66
CA VAL A 6 30.83 -19.73 26.01
C VAL A 6 30.69 -21.26 25.93
N ASN A 7 31.80 -21.98 25.97
CA ASN A 7 31.91 -23.44 26.13
C ASN A 7 33.25 -23.73 26.79
N ALA A 8 33.40 -24.88 27.45
CA ALA A 8 34.64 -25.32 28.04
C ALA A 8 35.82 -25.34 27.07
N ASP A 9 35.55 -25.42 25.79
CA ASP A 9 36.56 -25.53 24.70
C ASP A 9 36.74 -24.28 23.86
N ILE A 10 35.97 -23.19 24.08
CA ILE A 10 36.08 -21.95 23.31
C ILE A 10 36.17 -20.77 24.25
N VAL A 11 37.40 -20.27 24.46
CA VAL A 11 37.65 -18.99 25.11
C VAL A 11 37.58 -17.91 24.07
N ALA A 12 36.46 -17.19 24.00
CA ALA A 12 36.31 -16.00 23.17
C ALA A 12 36.43 -14.77 24.05
N SER A 13 37.43 -13.91 23.79
CA SER A 13 37.44 -12.54 24.34
C SER A 13 36.46 -11.71 23.53
N ALA A 14 35.26 -11.52 24.04
CA ALA A 14 34.25 -10.68 23.40
C ALA A 14 34.15 -9.34 24.13
N HIS A 15 34.08 -8.24 23.38
CA HIS A 15 33.69 -6.96 23.95
C HIS A 15 32.16 -6.97 24.13
N ILE A 16 31.70 -6.98 25.39
CA ILE A 16 30.29 -6.92 25.71
C ILE A 16 29.81 -5.48 25.63
N PRO A 17 28.86 -5.16 24.73
CA PRO A 17 28.32 -3.82 24.61
C PRO A 17 27.52 -3.44 25.86
N SER A 18 27.35 -2.13 26.10
CA SER A 18 26.56 -1.62 27.24
C SER A 18 25.06 -1.90 27.09
N ILE A 19 24.57 -2.13 25.88
CA ILE A 19 23.17 -2.41 25.59
C ILE A 19 23.11 -3.56 24.58
N ILE A 20 22.24 -4.53 24.87
CA ILE A 20 21.87 -5.60 23.93
C ILE A 20 20.35 -5.56 23.77
N THR A 21 19.87 -5.55 22.53
CA THR A 21 18.44 -5.60 22.24
C THR A 21 18.03 -6.97 21.68
N LYS A 22 16.81 -7.38 21.94
CA LYS A 22 16.23 -8.61 21.41
C LYS A 22 14.72 -8.44 21.26
N GLU A 23 14.15 -8.99 20.19
CA GLU A 23 12.71 -9.06 20.01
C GLU A 23 12.25 -10.52 20.04
N LEU A 24 11.22 -10.79 20.81
CA LEU A 24 10.69 -12.14 21.00
C LEU A 24 9.15 -12.11 20.95
N LYS A 25 8.54 -13.21 20.51
CA LYS A 25 7.10 -13.41 20.63
C LYS A 25 6.70 -13.52 22.10
N LEU A 26 5.54 -12.98 22.45
CA LEU A 26 4.91 -13.22 23.75
C LEU A 26 4.55 -14.71 23.83
N ALA A 27 5.08 -15.39 24.85
CA ALA A 27 4.81 -16.82 25.03
C ALA A 27 3.42 -17.03 25.64
N THR A 28 2.76 -18.10 25.26
CA THR A 28 1.52 -18.56 25.88
C THR A 28 1.69 -19.98 26.41
N SER A 29 1.10 -20.26 27.57
CA SER A 29 1.08 -21.60 28.13
C SER A 29 -0.23 -21.80 28.90
N ALA A 30 -0.96 -22.87 28.57
CA ALA A 30 -2.30 -23.13 29.10
C ALA A 30 -3.25 -21.91 29.02
N GLY A 31 -3.25 -21.22 27.86
CA GLY A 31 -4.10 -20.07 27.61
C GLY A 31 -3.69 -18.77 28.34
N ARG A 32 -2.54 -18.75 29.04
CA ARG A 32 -2.06 -17.58 29.78
C ARG A 32 -0.79 -17.02 29.16
N ASN A 33 -0.71 -15.71 29.06
CA ASN A 33 0.48 -15.01 28.58
C ASN A 33 1.65 -15.16 29.55
N ARG A 34 2.86 -15.25 29.02
CA ARG A 34 4.12 -15.29 29.78
C ARG A 34 5.17 -14.46 29.06
N VAL A 35 5.80 -13.56 29.77
CA VAL A 35 7.01 -12.89 29.26
C VAL A 35 8.20 -13.79 29.60
N ARG A 36 8.84 -14.31 28.56
CA ARG A 36 9.99 -15.19 28.70
C ARG A 36 11.15 -14.65 27.90
N VAL A 37 12.27 -14.40 28.54
CA VAL A 37 13.53 -14.10 27.88
C VAL A 37 14.52 -15.22 28.18
N SER A 38 15.03 -15.83 27.11
CA SER A 38 16.05 -16.86 27.15
C SER A 38 17.20 -16.37 26.27
N SER A 39 18.39 -16.27 26.84
CA SER A 39 19.53 -15.69 26.13
C SER A 39 20.85 -16.01 26.80
N ASN A 40 21.85 -16.38 26.00
CA ASN A 40 23.24 -16.52 26.45
C ASN A 40 23.88 -15.18 26.86
N PHE A 41 23.24 -14.04 26.58
CA PHE A 41 23.72 -12.72 26.98
C PHE A 41 23.27 -12.33 28.39
N LEU A 42 22.28 -13.00 28.99
CA LEU A 42 21.78 -12.66 30.31
C LEU A 42 22.87 -12.67 31.41
N PRO A 43 23.77 -13.68 31.48
CA PRO A 43 24.84 -13.68 32.47
C PRO A 43 25.74 -12.45 32.36
N PHE A 44 26.06 -12.00 31.13
CA PHE A 44 26.94 -10.83 30.91
C PHE A 44 26.27 -9.52 31.32
N MET A 45 24.95 -9.51 31.36
CA MET A 45 24.17 -8.39 31.85
C MET A 45 23.88 -8.46 33.36
N GLY A 46 24.49 -9.41 34.07
CA GLY A 46 24.34 -9.57 35.51
C GLY A 46 23.12 -10.40 35.93
N PHE A 47 22.49 -11.09 35.00
CA PHE A 47 21.37 -12.03 35.26
C PHE A 47 21.87 -13.47 35.15
N GLU A 48 22.78 -13.85 36.03
CA GLU A 48 23.29 -15.21 36.13
C GLU A 48 22.28 -16.14 36.83
N GLU A 49 22.41 -17.46 36.67
CA GLU A 49 21.60 -18.42 37.35
C GLU A 49 21.66 -18.19 38.89
N GLY A 50 20.49 -18.11 39.50
CA GLY A 50 20.37 -17.89 40.94
C GLY A 50 20.26 -16.43 41.33
N VAL A 51 20.64 -15.47 40.50
CA VAL A 51 20.48 -14.04 40.79
C VAL A 51 19.00 -13.72 40.99
N ARG A 52 18.72 -12.93 42.04
CA ARG A 52 17.36 -12.45 42.33
C ARG A 52 17.09 -11.11 41.63
N HIS A 53 15.83 -10.85 41.33
CA HIS A 53 15.41 -9.63 40.68
C HIS A 53 13.99 -9.20 41.06
N THR A 54 13.70 -7.91 40.87
CA THR A 54 12.37 -7.32 40.92
C THR A 54 11.79 -7.18 39.52
N VAL A 55 10.46 -7.04 39.44
CA VAL A 55 9.71 -6.69 38.21
C VAL A 55 8.77 -5.54 38.55
N GLU A 56 8.90 -4.44 37.83
CA GLU A 56 8.11 -3.22 38.05
C GLU A 56 7.51 -2.74 36.74
N PRO A 57 6.26 -2.20 36.76
CA PRO A 57 5.70 -1.55 35.57
C PRO A 57 6.49 -0.29 35.21
N LEU A 58 6.57 0.02 33.92
CA LEU A 58 7.06 1.32 33.46
C LEU A 58 6.04 2.41 33.78
N PRO A 59 6.46 3.57 34.33
CA PRO A 59 5.53 4.64 34.62
C PRO A 59 4.99 5.29 33.32
N GLY A 60 3.67 5.51 33.26
CA GLY A 60 3.00 6.25 32.20
C GLY A 60 2.95 5.58 30.82
N THR A 61 3.42 4.31 30.70
CA THR A 61 3.41 3.58 29.42
C THR A 61 3.32 2.06 29.66
N TYR A 62 2.90 1.32 28.63
CA TYR A 62 3.01 -0.13 28.67
C TYR A 62 4.48 -0.56 28.68
N GLY A 63 4.75 -1.60 29.46
CA GLY A 63 6.05 -2.19 29.61
C GLY A 63 6.40 -2.48 31.06
N MET A 64 7.56 -3.14 31.26
CA MET A 64 8.08 -3.46 32.59
C MET A 64 9.58 -3.34 32.61
N VAL A 65 10.15 -3.15 33.79
CA VAL A 65 11.57 -3.18 34.03
C VAL A 65 11.90 -4.26 35.07
N LEU A 66 12.91 -5.06 34.77
CA LEU A 66 13.52 -6.03 35.67
C LEU A 66 14.83 -5.44 36.18
N ARG A 67 15.08 -5.51 37.49
CA ARG A 67 16.35 -5.07 38.10
C ARG A 67 16.89 -6.16 38.98
N THR A 68 18.19 -6.40 38.93
CA THR A 68 18.88 -7.27 39.88
C THR A 68 18.75 -6.70 41.28
N ASP A 69 18.29 -7.51 42.22
CA ASP A 69 18.10 -7.13 43.62
C ASP A 69 18.27 -8.41 44.49
N ALA A 70 19.22 -8.38 45.42
CA ALA A 70 19.50 -9.53 46.31
C ALA A 70 18.26 -9.96 47.13
N LYS A 71 17.33 -9.03 47.39
CA LYS A 71 16.07 -9.28 48.12
C LYS A 71 14.88 -9.51 47.20
N GLY A 72 15.09 -9.47 45.87
CA GLY A 72 14.04 -9.59 44.86
C GLY A 72 13.26 -10.91 45.02
N PRO A 73 11.94 -10.92 44.77
CA PRO A 73 11.10 -12.08 44.96
C PRO A 73 11.30 -13.17 43.89
N GLN A 74 11.82 -12.80 42.74
CA GLN A 74 12.00 -13.68 41.58
C GLN A 74 13.47 -14.09 41.42
N LYS A 75 13.71 -15.21 40.76
CA LYS A 75 15.03 -15.80 40.58
C LYS A 75 15.26 -16.16 39.12
N VAL A 76 16.45 -15.87 38.62
CA VAL A 76 16.94 -16.31 37.31
C VAL A 76 17.22 -17.83 37.40
N TYR A 77 16.82 -18.58 36.38
CA TYR A 77 17.04 -20.02 36.32
C TYR A 77 17.69 -20.44 34.99
N SER A 78 18.23 -21.65 34.98
CA SER A 78 18.81 -22.26 33.81
C SER A 78 17.91 -23.36 33.29
N ARG A 79 17.69 -23.43 31.97
CA ARG A 79 16.94 -24.47 31.32
C ARG A 79 17.84 -25.35 30.49
N ARG A 80 17.71 -26.66 30.66
CA ARG A 80 18.42 -27.66 29.86
C ARG A 80 17.61 -28.00 28.61
N TYR A 81 18.28 -27.92 27.44
CA TYR A 81 17.74 -28.34 26.15
C TYR A 81 18.42 -29.63 25.69
N ALA A 82 17.74 -30.77 25.82
CA ALA A 82 18.31 -32.10 25.54
C ALA A 82 18.80 -32.27 24.08
N SER A 83 18.21 -31.49 23.13
CA SER A 83 18.61 -31.53 21.72
C SER A 83 19.90 -30.77 21.40
N ARG A 84 20.41 -29.96 22.34
CA ARG A 84 21.62 -29.15 22.13
C ARG A 84 22.84 -29.87 22.67
N ARG A 85 23.72 -30.37 21.80
CA ARG A 85 24.92 -31.13 22.19
C ARG A 85 25.98 -30.24 22.85
N ASN A 86 26.26 -29.05 22.29
CA ASN A 86 27.40 -28.22 22.68
C ASN A 86 27.06 -27.10 23.68
N ASN A 87 25.80 -26.71 23.82
CA ASN A 87 25.35 -25.73 24.80
C ASN A 87 23.95 -26.12 25.32
N PRO A 88 23.84 -27.12 26.17
CA PRO A 88 22.55 -27.65 26.63
C PRO A 88 21.83 -26.73 27.61
N PHE A 89 22.51 -25.79 28.23
CA PHE A 89 21.93 -24.90 29.24
C PHE A 89 21.80 -23.49 28.68
N GLU A 90 20.68 -22.85 28.98
CA GLU A 90 20.44 -21.45 28.62
C GLU A 90 19.77 -20.75 29.79
N THR A 91 20.34 -19.59 30.16
CA THR A 91 19.78 -18.74 31.22
C THR A 91 18.44 -18.17 30.79
N GLN A 92 17.46 -18.23 31.68
CA GLN A 92 16.08 -17.86 31.40
C GLN A 92 15.48 -17.05 32.56
N ILE A 93 14.70 -16.04 32.19
CA ILE A 93 13.81 -15.31 33.10
C ILE A 93 12.38 -15.46 32.59
N GLU A 94 11.43 -15.68 33.51
CA GLU A 94 10.02 -15.77 33.18
C GLU A 94 9.20 -14.88 34.12
N VAL A 95 8.31 -14.06 33.55
CA VAL A 95 7.30 -13.32 34.29
C VAL A 95 5.94 -13.88 33.88
N SER A 96 5.23 -14.49 34.83
CA SER A 96 3.95 -15.22 34.60
C SER A 96 2.80 -14.69 35.46
N ASN A 97 3.03 -13.68 36.30
CA ASN A 97 1.99 -13.08 37.13
C ASN A 97 0.96 -12.34 36.23
N SER A 98 -0.25 -12.87 36.15
CA SER A 98 -1.30 -12.38 35.27
C SER A 98 -1.70 -10.93 35.57
N ALA A 99 -1.75 -10.52 36.85
CA ALA A 99 -2.09 -9.16 37.23
C ALA A 99 -0.99 -8.17 36.79
N MET A 100 0.28 -8.55 36.93
CA MET A 100 1.42 -7.77 36.45
C MET A 100 1.39 -7.64 34.92
N LEU A 101 1.15 -8.74 34.21
CA LEU A 101 1.11 -8.75 32.76
C LEU A 101 -0.04 -7.91 32.22
N ALA A 102 -1.23 -7.99 32.83
CA ALA A 102 -2.38 -7.16 32.43
C ALA A 102 -2.14 -5.65 32.64
N LYS A 103 -1.31 -5.27 33.63
CA LYS A 103 -0.91 -3.89 33.87
C LYS A 103 0.18 -3.41 32.91
N CYS A 104 1.07 -4.29 32.48
CA CYS A 104 2.27 -3.93 31.72
C CYS A 104 2.12 -4.13 30.22
N LEU A 105 1.15 -4.92 29.77
CA LEU A 105 0.99 -5.26 28.35
C LEU A 105 -0.43 -4.93 27.87
N PRO A 106 -0.58 -4.32 26.69
CA PRO A 106 -1.88 -4.20 26.06
C PRO A 106 -2.44 -5.58 25.69
N SER A 107 -3.76 -5.69 25.55
CA SER A 107 -4.46 -6.95 25.27
C SER A 107 -4.08 -7.60 23.94
N ASP A 108 -3.56 -6.81 23.02
CA ASP A 108 -3.14 -7.16 21.67
C ASP A 108 -1.62 -7.38 21.52
N ALA A 109 -0.88 -7.38 22.63
CA ALA A 109 0.56 -7.63 22.61
C ALA A 109 0.87 -9.03 22.05
N GLU A 110 1.63 -9.10 20.97
CA GLU A 110 2.10 -10.35 20.35
C GLU A 110 3.62 -10.49 20.41
N ARG A 111 4.34 -9.38 20.38
CA ARG A 111 5.80 -9.33 20.37
C ARG A 111 6.28 -8.32 21.40
N LEU A 112 7.46 -8.63 21.96
CA LEU A 112 8.10 -7.82 23.00
C LEU A 112 9.51 -7.46 22.59
N HIS A 113 9.87 -6.21 22.77
CA HIS A 113 11.22 -5.70 22.64
C HIS A 113 11.88 -5.68 24.02
N PHE A 114 13.05 -6.31 24.10
CA PHE A 114 13.91 -6.38 25.29
C PHE A 114 15.12 -5.51 25.07
N GLU A 115 15.36 -4.58 25.98
CA GLU A 115 16.59 -3.81 26.07
C GLU A 115 17.32 -4.22 27.33
N MET A 116 18.43 -4.95 27.18
CA MET A 116 19.23 -5.49 28.27
C MET A 116 20.44 -4.59 28.51
N ARG A 117 20.56 -4.11 29.75
CA ARG A 117 21.70 -3.38 30.30
C ARG A 117 22.20 -4.11 31.53
N ARG A 118 23.41 -3.78 32.01
CA ARG A 118 23.96 -4.40 33.22
C ARG A 118 23.04 -4.15 34.42
N GLY A 119 22.54 -5.23 35.02
CA GLY A 119 21.60 -5.19 36.14
C GLY A 119 20.17 -4.76 35.82
N GLN A 120 19.84 -4.51 34.54
CA GLN A 120 18.51 -4.05 34.16
C GLN A 120 18.08 -4.61 32.81
N ILE A 121 16.80 -5.00 32.71
CA ILE A 121 16.14 -5.33 31.45
C ILE A 121 14.87 -4.50 31.35
N VAL A 122 14.73 -3.71 30.29
CA VAL A 122 13.49 -3.01 29.96
C VAL A 122 12.77 -3.80 28.90
N ILE A 123 11.50 -4.08 29.13
CA ILE A 123 10.64 -4.87 28.22
C ILE A 123 9.47 -3.99 27.81
N ARG A 124 9.27 -3.82 26.51
CA ARG A 124 8.16 -3.05 25.93
C ARG A 124 7.40 -3.91 24.93
N PRO A 125 6.07 -3.82 24.86
CA PRO A 125 5.35 -4.40 23.76
C PRO A 125 5.77 -3.71 22.45
N VAL A 126 5.90 -4.50 21.39
CA VAL A 126 6.03 -3.98 20.03
C VAL A 126 4.61 -3.67 19.54
N ASP A 127 4.42 -2.51 18.95
CA ASP A 127 3.10 -2.10 18.43
C ASP A 127 2.56 -3.14 17.45
N ASN A 128 1.36 -3.64 17.72
CA ASN A 128 0.63 -4.47 16.79
C ASN A 128 -0.07 -3.56 15.77
N ARG A 129 0.65 -3.28 14.68
CA ARG A 129 0.22 -2.38 13.61
C ARG A 129 -1.17 -2.74 13.06
N THR A 130 -1.37 -4.00 12.70
CA THR A 130 -2.63 -4.43 12.09
C THR A 130 -3.80 -4.38 13.07
N PHE A 131 -3.56 -4.67 14.35
CA PHE A 131 -4.58 -4.52 15.39
C PHE A 131 -5.03 -3.07 15.54
N SER A 132 -4.09 -2.14 15.63
CA SER A 132 -4.36 -0.70 15.76
C SER A 132 -5.14 -0.19 14.56
N ILE A 133 -4.76 -0.57 13.34
CA ILE A 133 -5.50 -0.22 12.11
C ILE A 133 -6.93 -0.79 12.16
N ARG A 134 -7.07 -2.09 12.42
CA ARG A 134 -8.39 -2.75 12.49
C ARG A 134 -9.30 -2.09 13.50
N LYS A 135 -8.76 -1.72 14.68
CA LYS A 135 -9.51 -1.03 15.73
C LYS A 135 -9.99 0.34 15.24
N SER A 136 -9.12 1.12 14.62
CA SER A 136 -9.45 2.45 14.10
C SER A 136 -10.54 2.38 13.04
N ILE A 137 -10.41 1.50 12.06
CA ILE A 137 -11.39 1.32 10.97
C ILE A 137 -12.75 0.87 11.49
N ARG A 138 -12.79 -0.09 12.43
CA ARG A 138 -14.04 -0.57 13.02
C ARG A 138 -14.78 0.50 13.82
N GLY A 139 -14.07 1.51 14.30
CA GLY A 139 -14.64 2.63 15.06
C GLY A 139 -15.12 3.79 14.18
N MET A 140 -14.97 3.74 12.86
CA MET A 140 -15.42 4.80 11.96
C MET A 140 -16.91 4.62 11.59
N ASP A 141 -17.60 5.73 11.35
CA ASP A 141 -18.97 5.71 10.80
C ASP A 141 -18.97 5.22 9.34
N ASP A 142 -18.02 5.67 8.54
CA ASP A 142 -17.77 5.15 7.19
C ASP A 142 -16.26 4.95 6.98
N PRO A 143 -15.79 3.71 6.78
CA PRO A 143 -14.38 3.41 6.57
C PRO A 143 -13.89 3.69 5.14
N ARG A 144 -14.77 4.15 4.24
CA ARG A 144 -14.41 4.48 2.85
C ARG A 144 -13.72 5.83 2.81
N THR A 145 -12.51 5.88 3.34
CA THR A 145 -11.60 7.01 3.26
C THR A 145 -10.42 6.63 2.39
N ALA A 146 -9.99 7.51 1.49
CA ALA A 146 -8.91 7.22 0.57
C ALA A 146 -7.77 8.23 0.64
N PHE A 147 -6.56 7.72 0.50
CA PHE A 147 -5.38 8.46 0.09
C PHE A 147 -5.03 7.98 -1.34
N VAL A 148 -5.09 8.87 -2.32
CA VAL A 148 -4.82 8.53 -3.72
C VAL A 148 -3.49 9.12 -4.14
N ALA A 149 -2.57 8.30 -4.63
CA ALA A 149 -1.22 8.72 -4.94
C ALA A 149 -0.80 8.36 -6.36
N LEU A 150 -0.05 9.28 -7.00
CA LEU A 150 0.54 9.11 -8.33
C LEU A 150 -0.52 8.98 -9.43
N THR A 151 -1.49 9.88 -9.39
CA THR A 151 -2.72 9.86 -10.18
C THR A 151 -2.81 11.08 -11.09
N GLY A 152 -3.31 10.95 -12.31
CA GLY A 152 -3.67 12.10 -13.16
C GLY A 152 -5.06 12.66 -12.88
N GLY A 153 -5.76 12.20 -11.83
CA GLY A 153 -7.08 12.64 -11.41
C GLY A 153 -8.25 11.71 -11.79
N VAL A 154 -8.08 10.79 -12.75
CA VAL A 154 -9.15 9.89 -13.18
C VAL A 154 -9.51 8.86 -12.10
N ASP A 155 -8.54 8.28 -11.42
CA ASP A 155 -8.77 7.37 -10.31
C ASP A 155 -9.30 8.09 -9.05
N VAL A 156 -8.94 9.37 -8.82
CA VAL A 156 -9.56 10.20 -7.78
C VAL A 156 -11.07 10.30 -8.00
N ARG A 157 -11.48 10.59 -9.26
CA ARG A 157 -12.89 10.62 -9.64
C ARG A 157 -13.56 9.26 -9.41
N CYS A 158 -12.87 8.19 -9.77
CA CYS A 158 -13.36 6.83 -9.64
C CYS A 158 -13.60 6.45 -8.16
N PHE A 159 -12.66 6.74 -7.26
CA PHE A 159 -12.84 6.53 -5.82
C PHE A 159 -14.00 7.33 -5.26
N ARG A 160 -14.13 8.61 -5.65
CA ARG A 160 -15.26 9.44 -5.23
C ARG A 160 -16.60 8.86 -5.66
N ASP A 161 -16.70 8.43 -6.91
CA ASP A 161 -17.93 7.87 -7.46
C ASP A 161 -18.27 6.50 -6.84
N ALA A 162 -17.27 5.74 -6.38
CA ALA A 162 -17.43 4.55 -5.54
C ALA A 162 -17.77 4.89 -4.06
N GLY A 163 -17.99 6.17 -3.75
CA GLY A 163 -18.43 6.66 -2.45
C GLY A 163 -17.34 6.78 -1.41
N PHE A 164 -16.05 6.86 -1.80
CA PHE A 164 -14.98 7.17 -0.89
C PHE A 164 -14.87 8.68 -0.63
N SER A 165 -14.59 9.04 0.61
CA SER A 165 -14.10 10.38 0.98
C SER A 165 -12.60 10.43 0.74
N ILE A 166 -12.15 11.37 -0.09
CA ILE A 166 -10.73 11.55 -0.39
C ILE A 166 -10.11 12.45 0.69
N ASP A 167 -9.33 11.87 1.60
CA ASP A 167 -8.63 12.62 2.65
C ASP A 167 -7.37 13.30 2.13
N SER A 168 -6.56 12.56 1.38
CA SER A 168 -5.25 13.03 0.92
C SER A 168 -4.97 12.63 -0.52
N ILE A 169 -4.24 13.49 -1.22
CA ILE A 169 -3.74 13.23 -2.57
C ILE A 169 -2.25 13.53 -2.60
N LEU A 170 -1.46 12.64 -3.22
CA LEU A 170 -0.07 12.89 -3.59
C LEU A 170 0.03 12.82 -5.11
N GLU A 171 0.29 13.96 -5.75
CA GLU A 171 0.38 14.04 -7.20
C GLU A 171 1.47 15.02 -7.62
N TYR A 172 2.34 14.59 -8.49
CA TYR A 172 3.38 15.42 -9.09
C TYR A 172 3.68 14.95 -10.51
N ARG A 173 3.53 15.86 -11.46
CA ARG A 173 3.95 15.66 -12.84
C ARG A 173 5.13 16.59 -13.15
N PRO A 174 6.35 16.07 -13.33
CA PRO A 174 7.48 16.90 -13.72
C PRO A 174 7.22 17.52 -15.11
N GLN A 175 7.63 18.78 -15.28
CA GLN A 175 7.59 19.43 -16.59
C GLN A 175 8.61 18.76 -17.51
N GLU A 176 8.17 18.37 -18.71
CA GLU A 176 9.03 17.80 -19.73
C GLU A 176 9.42 18.89 -20.75
N ALA A 177 10.58 18.72 -21.40
CA ALA A 177 11.09 19.69 -22.40
C ALA A 177 10.12 19.91 -23.59
N ARG A 178 9.20 18.99 -23.83
CA ARG A 178 8.16 19.07 -24.88
C ARG A 178 6.91 19.82 -24.46
N ASP A 179 6.75 20.12 -23.18
CA ASP A 179 5.56 20.79 -22.67
C ASP A 179 5.54 22.25 -23.17
N LYS A 180 4.36 22.71 -23.52
CA LYS A 180 4.14 24.08 -23.92
C LYS A 180 4.20 25.01 -22.71
N GLU A 181 4.37 26.31 -22.95
CA GLU A 181 4.55 27.30 -21.89
C GLU A 181 3.44 27.30 -20.83
N ASN A 182 2.21 26.97 -21.22
CA ASN A 182 1.07 26.92 -20.30
C ASN A 182 0.84 25.54 -19.66
N ASP A 183 1.64 24.53 -20.02
CA ASP A 183 1.56 23.20 -19.43
C ASP A 183 2.48 23.12 -18.20
N LYS A 184 1.92 23.19 -17.02
CA LYS A 184 2.63 23.29 -15.73
C LYS A 184 2.68 21.95 -14.99
N THR A 185 3.61 21.86 -14.06
CA THR A 185 3.77 20.67 -13.19
C THR A 185 2.54 20.38 -12.32
N GLU A 186 1.74 21.42 -12.04
CA GLU A 186 0.52 21.31 -11.23
C GLU A 186 -0.68 20.73 -11.98
N THR A 187 -0.55 20.44 -13.29
CA THR A 187 -1.69 19.99 -14.11
C THR A 187 -2.40 18.75 -13.54
N GLY A 188 -1.66 17.72 -13.12
CA GLY A 188 -2.23 16.53 -12.48
C GLY A 188 -2.92 16.86 -11.16
N ALA A 189 -2.28 17.67 -10.32
CA ALA A 189 -2.83 18.12 -9.04
C ALA A 189 -4.12 18.95 -9.24
N VAL A 190 -4.16 19.85 -10.22
CA VAL A 190 -5.36 20.61 -10.55
C VAL A 190 -6.50 19.70 -10.98
N ASN A 191 -6.25 18.71 -11.85
CA ASN A 191 -7.26 17.73 -12.24
C ASN A 191 -7.80 16.95 -11.03
N CYS A 192 -6.94 16.59 -10.10
CA CYS A 192 -7.37 15.95 -8.85
C CYS A 192 -8.32 16.86 -8.05
N LEU A 193 -7.96 18.13 -7.85
CA LEU A 193 -8.77 19.09 -7.10
C LEU A 193 -10.10 19.45 -7.78
N MET A 194 -10.19 19.37 -9.11
CA MET A 194 -11.45 19.54 -9.82
C MET A 194 -12.40 18.34 -9.60
N ASN A 195 -11.88 17.19 -9.22
CA ASN A 195 -12.65 15.94 -9.05
C ASN A 195 -12.87 15.53 -7.59
N ALA A 196 -12.14 16.10 -6.63
CA ALA A 196 -12.32 15.87 -5.21
C ALA A 196 -11.87 17.09 -4.40
N ALA A 197 -12.33 17.17 -3.15
CA ALA A 197 -11.91 18.19 -2.18
C ALA A 197 -11.14 17.50 -1.03
N PRO A 198 -9.87 17.13 -1.22
CA PRO A 198 -9.08 16.48 -0.19
C PRO A 198 -8.78 17.45 0.95
N ARG A 199 -8.56 16.93 2.16
CA ARG A 199 -8.00 17.70 3.26
C ARG A 199 -6.54 18.09 2.99
N VAL A 200 -5.78 17.21 2.33
CA VAL A 200 -4.36 17.43 2.03
C VAL A 200 -4.06 17.14 0.55
N LEU A 201 -3.39 18.07 -0.10
CA LEU A 201 -2.73 17.85 -1.38
C LEU A 201 -1.22 17.97 -1.19
N ILE A 202 -0.49 16.93 -1.55
CA ILE A 202 0.98 16.88 -1.58
C ILE A 202 1.39 16.94 -3.05
N ASN A 203 1.78 18.15 -3.52
CA ASN A 203 2.23 18.33 -4.90
C ASN A 203 3.76 18.28 -4.97
N GLU A 204 4.30 17.11 -4.62
CA GLU A 204 5.74 16.88 -4.50
C GLU A 204 6.13 15.56 -5.16
N ASP A 205 7.38 15.52 -5.67
CA ASP A 205 7.97 14.29 -6.19
C ASP A 205 8.13 13.25 -5.07
N ILE A 206 7.53 12.07 -5.23
CA ILE A 206 7.54 11.00 -4.23
C ILE A 206 8.97 10.62 -3.77
N PHE A 207 9.99 10.82 -4.62
CA PHE A 207 11.39 10.58 -4.26
C PHE A 207 11.94 11.61 -3.27
N ARG A 208 11.27 12.76 -3.09
CA ARG A 208 11.73 13.90 -2.28
C ARG A 208 10.80 14.25 -1.13
N VAL A 209 9.60 13.65 -1.11
CA VAL A 209 8.61 13.88 -0.05
C VAL A 209 9.21 13.57 1.33
N ASP A 210 9.00 14.49 2.26
CA ASP A 210 9.31 14.26 3.68
C ASP A 210 8.27 13.31 4.30
N MET A 211 8.64 12.03 4.42
CA MET A 211 7.77 10.99 4.95
C MET A 211 7.40 11.20 6.43
N ASP A 212 8.20 11.89 7.23
CA ASP A 212 7.85 12.21 8.61
C ASP A 212 6.78 13.30 8.67
N ARG A 213 6.80 14.24 7.73
CA ARG A 213 5.71 15.20 7.57
C ARG A 213 4.43 14.54 7.10
N VAL A 214 4.49 13.61 6.13
CA VAL A 214 3.33 12.83 5.70
C VAL A 214 2.74 12.05 6.88
N ARG A 215 3.60 11.41 7.70
CA ARG A 215 3.15 10.72 8.92
C ARG A 215 2.42 11.63 9.89
N ALA A 216 2.92 12.85 10.09
CA ALA A 216 2.27 13.85 10.93
C ALA A 216 0.89 14.22 10.37
N LEU A 217 0.80 14.54 9.08
CA LEU A 217 -0.46 14.87 8.41
C LEU A 217 -1.47 13.70 8.45
N ALA A 218 -1.02 12.46 8.28
CA ALA A 218 -1.88 11.29 8.38
C ALA A 218 -2.45 11.10 9.79
N ARG A 219 -1.67 11.43 10.84
CA ARG A 219 -2.13 11.38 12.24
C ARG A 219 -3.12 12.49 12.61
N GLU A 220 -3.04 13.63 11.95
CA GLU A 220 -3.98 14.76 12.13
C GLU A 220 -5.33 14.48 11.45
N GLY A 221 -5.37 13.56 10.47
CA GLY A 221 -6.55 13.23 9.68
C GLY A 221 -7.36 12.06 10.24
N VAL A 222 -8.23 11.55 9.39
CA VAL A 222 -9.00 10.33 9.67
C VAL A 222 -8.19 9.09 9.31
N PRO A 223 -8.45 7.92 9.93
CA PRO A 223 -7.83 6.67 9.50
C PRO A 223 -8.09 6.40 8.02
N ILE A 224 -7.09 5.96 7.29
CA ILE A 224 -7.19 5.70 5.85
C ILE A 224 -7.65 4.27 5.61
N GLY A 225 -8.84 4.14 5.00
CA GLY A 225 -9.40 2.86 4.59
C GLY A 225 -8.63 2.27 3.40
N CYS A 226 -8.33 3.08 2.37
CA CYS A 226 -7.59 2.64 1.19
C CYS A 226 -6.49 3.64 0.80
N LEU A 227 -5.27 3.16 0.63
CA LEU A 227 -4.20 3.85 -0.07
C LEU A 227 -4.09 3.29 -1.49
N SER A 228 -4.40 4.12 -2.50
CA SER A 228 -4.20 3.78 -3.91
C SER A 228 -2.86 4.28 -4.42
N LEU A 229 -2.14 3.42 -5.15
CA LEU A 229 -0.83 3.68 -5.71
C LEU A 229 -0.82 3.33 -7.20
N SER A 230 -0.84 4.33 -8.08
CA SER A 230 -0.68 4.14 -9.53
C SER A 230 0.77 4.39 -9.94
N LEU A 231 1.62 3.36 -9.71
CA LEU A 231 3.06 3.49 -9.95
C LEU A 231 3.37 3.66 -11.44
N GLN A 232 4.31 4.54 -11.76
CA GLN A 232 4.71 4.76 -13.15
C GLN A 232 5.17 3.46 -13.83
N CYS A 233 4.53 3.11 -14.94
CA CYS A 233 4.68 1.81 -15.59
C CYS A 233 5.77 1.76 -16.69
N ASP A 234 6.45 2.88 -17.00
CA ASP A 234 7.30 3.01 -18.20
C ASP A 234 8.33 1.89 -18.35
N ASP A 235 9.04 1.51 -17.29
CA ASP A 235 10.07 0.49 -17.35
C ASP A 235 9.55 -0.96 -17.18
N PHE A 236 8.27 -1.11 -16.93
CA PHE A 236 7.58 -2.42 -16.95
C PHE A 236 6.87 -2.63 -18.29
N SER A 237 6.39 -1.56 -18.93
CA SER A 237 5.58 -1.60 -20.15
C SER A 237 6.35 -2.21 -21.33
N SER A 238 5.68 -3.04 -22.14
CA SER A 238 6.20 -3.54 -23.42
C SER A 238 6.33 -2.46 -24.48
N ALA A 239 5.71 -1.29 -24.29
CA ALA A 239 5.79 -0.17 -25.23
C ALA A 239 7.17 0.53 -25.23
N LYS A 240 7.94 0.45 -24.12
CA LYS A 240 9.29 1.02 -24.02
C LYS A 240 10.34 -0.01 -24.45
N ALA A 241 11.24 0.35 -25.37
CA ALA A 241 12.31 -0.53 -25.84
C ALA A 241 13.25 -0.97 -24.69
N ASN A 242 13.72 -2.20 -24.71
CA ASN A 242 14.60 -2.74 -23.66
C ASN A 242 15.91 -1.95 -23.51
N SER A 243 16.49 -1.43 -24.60
CA SER A 243 17.68 -0.58 -24.56
C SER A 243 17.44 0.71 -23.76
N LEU A 244 16.25 1.32 -23.89
CA LEU A 244 15.86 2.50 -23.11
C LEU A 244 15.59 2.19 -21.65
N LYS A 245 15.03 1.02 -21.34
CA LYS A 245 14.86 0.55 -19.94
C LYS A 245 16.23 0.34 -19.27
N GLN A 246 17.17 -0.27 -19.98
CA GLN A 246 18.54 -0.46 -19.46
C GLN A 246 19.28 0.87 -19.29
N LYS A 247 19.05 1.84 -20.19
CA LYS A 247 19.56 3.21 -20.03
C LYS A 247 18.99 3.85 -18.77
N SER A 248 17.67 3.83 -18.56
CA SER A 248 17.03 4.38 -17.36
C SER A 248 17.60 3.80 -16.08
N LEU A 249 17.89 2.48 -16.05
CA LEU A 249 18.51 1.83 -14.89
C LEU A 249 19.91 2.36 -14.61
N ARG A 250 20.77 2.49 -15.65
CA ARG A 250 22.14 3.01 -15.51
C ARG A 250 22.15 4.48 -15.07
N ASP A 251 21.23 5.26 -15.59
CA ASP A 251 21.14 6.70 -15.32
C ASP A 251 20.42 6.99 -13.97
N GLY A 252 19.95 5.97 -13.23
CA GLY A 252 19.24 6.12 -11.97
C GLY A 252 17.82 6.69 -12.11
N THR A 253 17.29 6.79 -13.34
CA THR A 253 15.98 7.40 -13.67
C THR A 253 14.88 6.37 -13.90
N SER A 254 15.10 5.12 -13.50
CA SER A 254 14.13 4.05 -13.71
C SER A 254 12.89 4.23 -12.84
N SER A 255 11.71 4.10 -13.46
CA SER A 255 10.43 4.07 -12.74
C SER A 255 10.32 2.91 -11.73
N ARG A 256 11.16 1.87 -11.88
CA ARG A 256 11.26 0.77 -10.91
C ARG A 256 11.71 1.23 -9.53
N ASN A 257 12.50 2.31 -9.45
CA ASN A 257 13.00 2.85 -8.20
C ASN A 257 11.87 3.46 -7.34
N MET A 258 10.70 3.76 -7.94
CA MET A 258 9.53 4.30 -7.24
C MET A 258 8.94 3.34 -6.19
N ALA A 259 9.24 2.04 -6.29
CA ALA A 259 8.74 1.04 -5.36
C ALA A 259 9.16 1.31 -3.90
N TYR A 260 10.38 1.78 -3.66
CA TYR A 260 10.87 2.06 -2.32
C TYR A 260 10.12 3.24 -1.65
N PRO A 261 10.07 4.45 -2.24
CA PRO A 261 9.31 5.54 -1.63
C PRO A 261 7.80 5.24 -1.53
N ALA A 262 7.23 4.44 -2.43
CA ALA A 262 5.84 4.00 -2.31
C ALA A 262 5.62 3.07 -1.09
N LEU A 263 6.53 2.15 -0.79
CA LEU A 263 6.49 1.36 0.45
C LEU A 263 6.63 2.25 1.70
N ARG A 264 7.50 3.26 1.65
CA ARG A 264 7.62 4.24 2.74
C ARG A 264 6.32 5.01 2.94
N LEU A 265 5.60 5.33 1.86
CA LEU A 265 4.29 5.97 1.96
C LEU A 265 3.28 5.04 2.66
N VAL A 266 3.22 3.76 2.30
CA VAL A 266 2.39 2.76 3.02
C VAL A 266 2.75 2.69 4.50
N GLU A 267 4.04 2.70 4.82
CA GLU A 267 4.52 2.64 6.21
C GLU A 267 4.05 3.84 7.05
N VAL A 268 4.07 5.05 6.50
CA VAL A 268 3.74 6.26 7.25
C VAL A 268 2.24 6.56 7.29
N VAL A 269 1.50 6.23 6.22
CA VAL A 269 0.04 6.39 6.13
C VAL A 269 -0.69 5.33 6.95
N ASN A 270 -0.18 4.11 6.98
CA ASN A 270 -0.72 3.01 7.77
C ASN A 270 -2.19 2.65 7.41
N PRO A 271 -2.50 2.44 6.11
CA PRO A 271 -3.86 2.24 5.64
C PRO A 271 -4.39 0.84 5.99
N ALA A 272 -5.72 0.67 5.96
CA ALA A 272 -6.33 -0.66 6.13
C ALA A 272 -6.19 -1.53 4.88
N THR A 273 -6.27 -0.92 3.70
CA THR A 273 -6.02 -1.58 2.42
C THR A 273 -5.02 -0.78 1.60
N VAL A 274 -4.21 -1.48 0.84
CA VAL A 274 -3.30 -0.92 -0.17
C VAL A 274 -3.71 -1.48 -1.51
N MET A 275 -4.00 -0.61 -2.48
CA MET A 275 -4.23 -0.99 -3.86
C MET A 275 -3.06 -0.50 -4.72
N ILE A 276 -2.50 -1.37 -5.56
CA ILE A 276 -1.50 -1.01 -6.58
C ILE A 276 -2.10 -1.33 -7.94
N GLU A 277 -2.05 -0.36 -8.85
CA GLU A 277 -2.33 -0.54 -10.28
C GLU A 277 -1.04 -0.46 -11.08
N ASN A 278 -0.90 -1.35 -12.07
CA ASN A 278 0.20 -1.28 -13.04
C ASN A 278 -0.12 -2.11 -14.30
N VAL A 279 0.83 -2.17 -15.24
CA VAL A 279 0.77 -3.09 -16.38
C VAL A 279 1.04 -4.54 -15.94
N PRO A 280 0.55 -5.56 -16.69
CA PRO A 280 0.69 -6.98 -16.32
C PRO A 280 2.12 -7.41 -16.00
N ALA A 281 3.13 -6.87 -16.70
CA ALA A 281 4.53 -7.21 -16.46
C ALA A 281 5.06 -6.78 -15.07
N PHE A 282 4.38 -5.89 -14.36
CA PHE A 282 4.71 -5.55 -12.98
C PHE A 282 4.56 -6.74 -12.05
N GLY A 283 3.51 -7.55 -12.23
CA GLY A 283 3.25 -8.74 -11.39
C GLY A 283 4.34 -9.80 -11.42
N ALA A 284 5.20 -9.80 -12.47
CA ALA A 284 6.37 -10.69 -12.56
C ALA A 284 7.69 -10.00 -12.16
N SER A 285 7.63 -8.81 -11.56
CA SER A 285 8.82 -8.03 -11.23
C SER A 285 9.30 -8.26 -9.80
N ALA A 286 10.60 -8.03 -9.57
CA ALA A 286 11.17 -8.03 -8.22
C ALA A 286 10.55 -6.94 -7.32
N GLN A 287 10.07 -5.83 -7.90
CA GLN A 287 9.39 -4.76 -7.17
C GLN A 287 8.06 -5.24 -6.60
N TYR A 288 7.26 -5.96 -7.38
CA TYR A 288 6.03 -6.57 -6.88
C TYR A 288 6.31 -7.60 -5.77
N GLU A 289 7.27 -8.48 -5.97
CA GLU A 289 7.63 -9.48 -4.95
C GLU A 289 8.07 -8.82 -3.64
N MET A 290 8.81 -7.70 -3.71
CA MET A 290 9.17 -6.90 -2.54
C MET A 290 7.93 -6.34 -1.83
N PHE A 291 6.95 -5.77 -2.57
CA PHE A 291 5.68 -5.32 -1.98
C PHE A 291 4.95 -6.47 -1.29
N ARG A 292 4.76 -7.57 -1.99
CA ARG A 292 4.06 -8.77 -1.51
C ARG A 292 4.68 -9.27 -0.21
N GLN A 293 5.99 -9.46 -0.18
CA GLN A 293 6.70 -9.97 1.00
C GLN A 293 6.60 -9.01 2.19
N ILE A 294 6.90 -7.72 1.98
CA ILE A 294 6.90 -6.74 3.06
C ILE A 294 5.49 -6.54 3.63
N LEU A 295 4.47 -6.44 2.79
CA LEU A 295 3.09 -6.29 3.25
C LEU A 295 2.60 -7.54 3.99
N THR A 296 2.98 -8.73 3.54
CA THR A 296 2.70 -9.98 4.25
C THR A 296 3.38 -10.01 5.62
N ASP A 297 4.65 -9.61 5.70
CA ASP A 297 5.39 -9.53 6.97
C ASP A 297 4.78 -8.49 7.92
N TRP A 298 4.16 -7.44 7.38
CA TRP A 298 3.40 -6.46 8.17
C TRP A 298 2.00 -6.93 8.55
N GLY A 299 1.59 -8.14 8.15
CA GLY A 299 0.33 -8.78 8.52
C GLY A 299 -0.87 -8.42 7.62
N TYR A 300 -0.62 -7.95 6.39
CA TYR A 300 -1.65 -7.84 5.37
C TYR A 300 -1.85 -9.17 4.66
N GLU A 301 -3.10 -9.49 4.34
CA GLU A 301 -3.42 -10.50 3.33
C GLU A 301 -3.28 -9.87 1.95
N VAL A 302 -2.43 -10.42 1.10
CA VAL A 302 -2.14 -9.88 -0.23
C VAL A 302 -2.76 -10.76 -1.30
N LYS A 303 -3.58 -10.17 -2.15
CA LYS A 303 -4.15 -10.79 -3.35
C LYS A 303 -3.80 -9.96 -4.58
N ASP A 304 -3.67 -10.62 -5.72
CA ASP A 304 -3.43 -9.96 -6.99
C ASP A 304 -4.22 -10.62 -8.11
N ALA A 305 -4.50 -9.84 -9.15
CA ALA A 305 -5.16 -10.30 -10.37
C ALA A 305 -4.73 -9.48 -11.58
N ILE A 306 -4.77 -10.10 -12.74
CA ILE A 306 -4.81 -9.38 -14.01
C ILE A 306 -6.29 -9.23 -14.37
N MET A 307 -6.75 -7.97 -14.48
CA MET A 307 -8.10 -7.63 -14.88
C MET A 307 -8.11 -7.12 -16.32
N GLU A 308 -9.13 -7.50 -17.07
CA GLU A 308 -9.33 -7.12 -18.46
C GLU A 308 -10.56 -6.23 -18.59
N ALA A 309 -10.40 -5.03 -19.13
CA ALA A 309 -11.44 -4.02 -19.19
C ALA A 309 -12.75 -4.49 -19.84
N PRO A 310 -12.75 -5.31 -20.93
CA PRO A 310 -14.00 -5.83 -21.51
C PRO A 310 -14.83 -6.70 -20.55
N GLU A 311 -14.18 -7.41 -19.64
CA GLU A 311 -14.83 -8.22 -18.60
C GLU A 311 -15.51 -7.38 -17.50
N HIS A 312 -15.41 -6.06 -17.62
CA HIS A 312 -16.00 -5.09 -16.70
C HIS A 312 -16.85 -4.04 -17.43
N SER A 313 -17.33 -4.38 -18.64
CA SER A 313 -18.18 -3.55 -19.50
C SER A 313 -17.50 -2.31 -20.10
N ASP A 314 -16.17 -2.24 -20.07
CA ASP A 314 -15.42 -1.17 -20.70
C ASP A 314 -15.21 -1.42 -22.20
N LEU A 315 -15.03 -0.33 -22.95
CA LEU A 315 -14.95 -0.35 -24.42
C LEU A 315 -13.53 -0.52 -24.97
N THR A 316 -12.52 -0.70 -24.13
CA THR A 316 -11.12 -0.80 -24.52
C THR A 316 -10.50 -2.13 -24.14
N LEU A 317 -9.61 -2.67 -25.00
CA LEU A 317 -8.85 -3.89 -24.73
C LEU A 317 -7.69 -3.61 -23.76
N ARG A 318 -7.99 -3.03 -22.59
CA ARG A 318 -7.00 -2.65 -21.60
C ARG A 318 -6.84 -3.73 -20.53
N LYS A 319 -5.63 -4.23 -20.35
CA LYS A 319 -5.28 -5.19 -19.29
C LYS A 319 -4.44 -4.51 -18.24
N ARG A 320 -4.76 -4.75 -16.97
CA ARG A 320 -4.01 -4.21 -15.84
C ARG A 320 -3.79 -5.26 -14.77
N PHE A 321 -2.63 -5.18 -14.16
CA PHE A 321 -2.31 -5.87 -12.94
C PHE A 321 -2.80 -5.04 -11.76
N TYR A 322 -3.52 -5.66 -10.86
CA TYR A 322 -3.91 -5.09 -9.58
C TYR A 322 -3.42 -5.96 -8.43
N MET A 323 -2.90 -5.31 -7.39
CA MET A 323 -2.67 -5.91 -6.10
C MET A 323 -3.56 -5.21 -5.07
N VAL A 324 -4.23 -5.99 -4.24
CA VAL A 324 -4.94 -5.49 -3.05
C VAL A 324 -4.39 -6.21 -1.83
N ALA A 325 -3.84 -5.43 -0.90
CA ALA A 325 -3.39 -5.93 0.39
C ALA A 325 -4.29 -5.36 1.49
N SER A 326 -4.84 -6.21 2.35
CA SER A 326 -5.76 -5.79 3.41
C SER A 326 -5.32 -6.32 4.77
N VAL A 327 -5.43 -5.50 5.82
CA VAL A 327 -5.28 -5.98 7.20
C VAL A 327 -6.44 -6.88 7.61
N PHE A 328 -7.56 -6.84 6.91
CA PHE A 328 -8.69 -7.73 7.13
C PHE A 328 -8.65 -8.89 6.14
N PRO A 329 -8.92 -10.12 6.56
CA PRO A 329 -8.97 -11.26 5.65
C PRO A 329 -10.23 -11.25 4.78
N GLY A 330 -10.18 -12.00 3.67
CA GLY A 330 -11.37 -12.30 2.87
C GLY A 330 -11.73 -11.22 1.84
N PHE A 331 -10.79 -10.39 1.40
CA PHE A 331 -11.02 -9.56 0.21
C PHE A 331 -11.15 -10.45 -1.03
N GLU A 332 -12.08 -10.14 -1.92
CA GLU A 332 -12.21 -10.80 -3.23
C GLU A 332 -12.30 -9.75 -4.35
N PHE A 333 -11.63 -10.04 -5.47
CA PHE A 333 -11.76 -9.24 -6.68
C PHE A 333 -13.17 -9.35 -7.28
N PRO A 334 -13.68 -8.31 -7.96
CA PRO A 334 -14.96 -8.37 -8.62
C PRO A 334 -14.96 -9.44 -9.74
N GLU A 335 -16.04 -10.22 -9.81
CA GLU A 335 -16.20 -11.25 -10.84
C GLU A 335 -16.20 -10.65 -12.25
N ALA A 336 -15.65 -11.38 -13.22
CA ALA A 336 -15.74 -11.05 -14.63
C ALA A 336 -17.18 -11.10 -15.12
N LEU A 337 -17.54 -10.17 -15.99
CA LEU A 337 -18.83 -10.15 -16.69
C LEU A 337 -18.67 -10.78 -18.08
N GLU A 338 -19.80 -11.12 -18.68
CA GLU A 338 -19.83 -11.51 -20.09
C GLU A 338 -19.34 -10.36 -20.99
N VAL A 339 -18.39 -10.66 -21.85
CA VAL A 339 -17.81 -9.66 -22.77
C VAL A 339 -18.80 -9.35 -23.87
N ALA A 340 -19.11 -8.07 -24.06
CA ALA A 340 -19.99 -7.61 -25.14
C ALA A 340 -19.39 -7.92 -26.52
N THR A 341 -20.21 -8.45 -27.40
CA THR A 341 -19.85 -8.81 -28.78
C THR A 341 -20.40 -7.85 -29.83
N ASP A 342 -21.22 -6.90 -29.42
CA ASP A 342 -21.79 -5.90 -30.32
C ASP A 342 -20.73 -4.98 -30.90
N PRO A 343 -20.83 -4.60 -32.19
CA PRO A 343 -19.89 -3.66 -32.80
C PRO A 343 -19.89 -2.33 -32.07
N LEU A 344 -18.65 -1.86 -31.78
CA LEU A 344 -18.39 -0.56 -31.15
C LEU A 344 -18.88 0.63 -32.02
N TRP A 345 -18.99 0.42 -33.33
CA TRP A 345 -19.22 1.46 -34.31
C TRP A 345 -20.44 2.36 -33.99
N ALA A 346 -21.59 1.78 -33.72
CA ALA A 346 -22.81 2.52 -33.39
C ALA A 346 -22.64 3.44 -32.14
N LYS A 347 -21.77 3.05 -31.21
CA LYS A 347 -21.50 3.83 -29.99
C LYS A 347 -20.58 5.03 -30.26
N ILE A 348 -19.69 4.94 -31.25
CA ILE A 348 -18.69 5.98 -31.56
C ILE A 348 -19.09 6.89 -32.72
N GLU A 349 -20.12 6.53 -33.51
CA GLU A 349 -20.52 7.24 -34.72
C GLU A 349 -20.76 8.75 -34.48
N ARG A 350 -21.33 9.10 -33.32
CA ARG A 350 -21.58 10.50 -32.91
C ARG A 350 -20.30 11.34 -32.77
N PHE A 351 -19.13 10.73 -32.55
CA PHE A 351 -17.86 11.41 -32.38
C PHE A 351 -17.06 11.53 -33.69
N LEU A 352 -17.43 10.79 -34.73
CA LEU A 352 -16.65 10.74 -35.97
C LEU A 352 -16.50 12.09 -36.67
N PRO A 353 -17.52 13.00 -36.67
CA PRO A 353 -17.38 14.33 -37.27
C PRO A 353 -16.24 15.17 -36.66
N ASP A 354 -15.95 15.00 -35.34
CA ASP A 354 -14.93 15.74 -34.62
C ASP A 354 -13.55 15.09 -34.73
N CYS A 355 -13.45 13.92 -35.35
CA CYS A 355 -12.22 13.19 -35.55
C CYS A 355 -11.49 13.71 -36.82
N ARG A 356 -10.22 14.09 -36.63
CA ARG A 356 -9.39 14.69 -37.70
C ARG A 356 -9.06 13.65 -38.79
N ASP A 357 -9.17 14.02 -40.07
CA ASP A 357 -8.67 13.20 -41.19
C ASP A 357 -7.12 13.10 -41.13
N VAL A 358 -6.61 11.88 -41.20
CA VAL A 358 -5.18 11.55 -41.17
C VAL A 358 -4.79 10.58 -42.29
N SER A 359 -5.62 10.40 -43.31
CA SER A 359 -5.42 9.45 -44.41
C SER A 359 -4.05 9.62 -45.09
N HIS A 360 -3.50 10.82 -45.10
CA HIS A 360 -2.20 11.15 -45.70
C HIS A 360 -1.05 11.19 -44.68
N SER A 361 -1.29 10.76 -43.44
CA SER A 361 -0.26 10.75 -42.39
C SER A 361 0.83 9.73 -42.67
N LYS A 362 2.09 10.17 -42.74
CA LYS A 362 3.24 9.27 -42.86
C LYS A 362 3.32 8.27 -41.72
N SER A 363 3.05 8.70 -40.47
CA SER A 363 3.08 7.80 -39.30
C SER A 363 2.03 6.70 -39.42
N LEU A 364 0.85 7.00 -39.93
CA LEU A 364 -0.19 6.02 -40.20
C LEU A 364 0.26 5.03 -41.28
N ALA A 365 0.75 5.54 -42.42
CA ALA A 365 1.25 4.70 -43.52
C ALA A 365 2.36 3.75 -43.04
N ASP A 366 3.36 4.28 -42.31
CA ASP A 366 4.43 3.48 -41.69
C ASP A 366 3.87 2.46 -40.69
N GLY A 367 2.86 2.84 -39.92
CA GLY A 367 2.18 1.95 -38.93
C GLY A 367 1.46 0.80 -39.59
N LEU A 368 0.73 1.07 -40.68
CA LEU A 368 0.04 0.06 -41.48
C LEU A 368 1.04 -0.90 -42.15
N ALA A 369 2.09 -0.36 -42.77
CA ALA A 369 3.12 -1.15 -43.44
C ALA A 369 3.87 -2.10 -42.50
N CYS A 370 4.10 -1.71 -41.24
CA CYS A 370 4.77 -2.56 -40.25
C CYS A 370 3.83 -3.29 -39.28
N GLY A 371 2.51 -3.26 -39.50
CA GLY A 371 1.49 -3.93 -38.66
C GLY A 371 1.38 -3.40 -37.24
N ARG A 372 1.80 -2.15 -36.97
CA ARG A 372 1.75 -1.53 -35.65
C ARG A 372 0.59 -0.57 -35.47
N ALA A 373 -0.05 -0.11 -36.56
CA ALA A 373 -1.23 0.74 -36.46
C ALA A 373 -2.35 -0.02 -35.73
N ARG A 374 -2.96 0.65 -34.77
CA ARG A 374 -4.06 0.12 -33.98
C ARG A 374 -5.35 0.68 -34.54
N LEU A 375 -6.20 -0.19 -35.09
CA LEU A 375 -7.38 0.26 -35.83
C LEU A 375 -8.66 -0.06 -35.08
N ILE A 376 -9.57 0.93 -35.04
CA ILE A 376 -10.98 0.73 -34.80
C ILE A 376 -11.62 0.63 -36.19
N THR A 377 -12.32 -0.46 -36.48
CA THR A 377 -13.03 -0.72 -37.73
C THR A 377 -14.53 -0.82 -37.45
N PRO A 378 -15.39 -0.79 -38.49
CA PRO A 378 -16.83 -1.03 -38.30
C PRO A 378 -17.19 -2.36 -37.64
N SER A 379 -16.33 -3.35 -37.72
CA SER A 379 -16.52 -4.68 -37.09
C SER A 379 -15.86 -4.81 -35.73
N SER A 380 -15.10 -3.83 -35.27
CA SER A 380 -14.46 -3.87 -33.95
C SER A 380 -15.50 -3.88 -32.85
N THR A 381 -15.40 -4.80 -31.89
CA THR A 381 -16.26 -4.85 -30.70
C THR A 381 -15.71 -3.93 -29.58
N HIS A 382 -14.38 -3.74 -29.56
CA HIS A 382 -13.67 -2.91 -28.59
C HIS A 382 -12.57 -2.10 -29.27
N SER A 383 -12.21 -0.98 -28.65
CA SER A 383 -11.04 -0.19 -29.02
C SER A 383 -9.75 -0.88 -28.60
N PRO A 384 -8.67 -0.82 -29.38
CA PRO A 384 -7.35 -1.13 -28.88
C PRO A 384 -6.97 -0.23 -27.69
N THR A 385 -6.07 -0.71 -26.81
CA THR A 385 -5.59 0.08 -25.66
C THR A 385 -5.01 1.41 -26.09
N ILE A 386 -5.50 2.51 -25.54
CA ILE A 386 -5.00 3.87 -25.75
C ILE A 386 -3.69 4.03 -24.99
N LEU A 387 -2.66 4.60 -25.64
CA LEU A 387 -1.35 4.81 -25.03
C LEU A 387 -1.17 6.27 -24.58
N LYS A 388 -0.27 6.49 -23.62
CA LYS A 388 0.23 7.82 -23.21
C LYS A 388 0.64 8.68 -24.41
N SER A 389 1.21 8.05 -25.45
CA SER A 389 1.72 8.73 -26.66
C SER A 389 0.65 8.97 -27.74
N GLN A 390 -0.63 8.79 -27.45
CA GLN A 390 -1.69 8.86 -28.46
C GLN A 390 -1.64 10.13 -29.29
N MET A 391 -1.53 11.30 -28.65
CA MET A 391 -1.53 12.61 -29.37
C MET A 391 -0.33 12.84 -30.28
N ARG A 392 0.74 12.10 -30.11
CA ARG A 392 1.89 12.19 -31.02
C ARG A 392 1.58 11.67 -32.43
N GLY A 393 0.43 11.00 -32.62
CA GLY A 393 0.08 10.37 -33.88
C GLY A 393 1.14 9.40 -34.36
N ALA A 394 1.78 8.67 -33.43
CA ALA A 394 2.83 7.72 -33.73
C ALA A 394 2.24 6.50 -34.45
N LYS A 395 3.10 5.71 -35.10
CA LYS A 395 2.71 4.52 -35.85
C LYS A 395 1.96 3.45 -35.06
N ASP A 396 1.97 3.52 -33.73
CA ASP A 396 1.27 2.64 -32.80
C ASP A 396 0.12 3.34 -32.05
N SER A 397 -0.29 4.53 -32.52
CA SER A 397 -1.51 5.20 -32.06
C SER A 397 -2.77 4.47 -32.53
N VAL A 398 -3.88 4.73 -31.85
CA VAL A 398 -5.21 4.27 -32.27
C VAL A 398 -5.71 5.18 -33.40
N PHE A 399 -6.17 4.58 -34.48
CA PHE A 399 -6.82 5.24 -35.61
C PHE A 399 -8.16 4.60 -35.91
N ILE A 400 -9.04 5.29 -36.60
CA ILE A 400 -10.36 4.81 -37.04
C ILE A 400 -10.31 4.60 -38.54
N ALA A 401 -10.51 3.36 -38.98
CA ALA A 401 -10.63 3.04 -40.41
C ALA A 401 -12.08 3.21 -40.83
N MET A 402 -12.33 4.17 -41.70
CA MET A 402 -13.66 4.49 -42.19
C MET A 402 -14.11 3.55 -43.31
N PRO A 403 -15.44 3.34 -43.51
CA PRO A 403 -15.94 2.49 -44.57
C PRO A 403 -15.56 2.96 -45.99
N ASP A 404 -15.32 4.24 -46.17
CA ASP A 404 -14.91 4.87 -47.45
C ASP A 404 -13.40 4.71 -47.74
N GLY A 405 -12.64 4.02 -46.90
CA GLY A 405 -11.21 3.83 -47.03
C GLY A 405 -10.35 4.97 -46.47
N THR A 406 -10.96 5.99 -45.89
CA THR A 406 -10.24 7.07 -45.19
C THR A 406 -9.91 6.68 -43.75
N TYR A 407 -9.06 7.46 -43.08
CA TYR A 407 -8.68 7.25 -41.71
C TYR A 407 -8.85 8.49 -40.86
N ARG A 408 -9.39 8.31 -39.66
CA ARG A 408 -9.57 9.40 -38.70
C ARG A 408 -8.69 9.21 -37.47
N PHE A 409 -8.28 10.33 -36.89
CA PHE A 409 -7.59 10.37 -35.61
C PHE A 409 -8.59 10.73 -34.51
N PRO A 410 -8.74 9.92 -33.46
CA PRO A 410 -9.73 10.15 -32.40
C PRO A 410 -9.54 11.52 -31.73
N SER A 411 -10.66 12.20 -31.45
CA SER A 411 -10.67 13.37 -30.57
C SER A 411 -10.46 12.97 -29.11
N ASN A 412 -10.14 13.93 -28.22
CA ASN A 412 -10.00 13.65 -26.79
C ASN A 412 -11.33 13.15 -26.17
N GLU A 413 -12.43 13.72 -26.63
CA GLU A 413 -13.78 13.34 -26.19
C GLU A 413 -14.06 11.87 -26.53
N LEU A 414 -13.69 11.40 -27.72
CA LEU A 414 -13.80 9.99 -28.08
C LEU A 414 -12.83 9.11 -27.25
N LEU A 415 -11.59 9.56 -27.02
CA LEU A 415 -10.66 8.82 -26.19
C LEU A 415 -11.14 8.70 -24.74
N GLN A 416 -11.75 9.75 -24.19
CA GLN A 416 -12.40 9.78 -22.89
C GLN A 416 -13.53 8.74 -22.82
N PHE A 417 -14.43 8.77 -23.78
CA PHE A 417 -15.54 7.82 -23.91
C PHE A 417 -15.06 6.37 -24.01
N LEU A 418 -14.04 6.10 -24.82
CA LEU A 418 -13.49 4.75 -25.01
C LEU A 418 -12.86 4.18 -23.72
N ASN A 419 -12.27 5.02 -22.87
CA ASN A 419 -11.75 4.60 -21.56
C ASN A 419 -12.83 4.57 -20.45
N GLY A 420 -14.10 4.83 -20.82
CA GLY A 420 -15.24 4.82 -19.87
C GLY A 420 -15.23 5.99 -18.88
N ILE A 421 -14.37 6.99 -19.09
CA ILE A 421 -14.29 8.17 -18.23
C ILE A 421 -15.58 8.98 -18.39
N PRO A 422 -16.28 9.36 -17.29
CA PRO A 422 -17.53 10.11 -17.36
C PRO A 422 -17.43 11.38 -18.19
N ASP A 423 -18.42 11.67 -19.02
CA ASP A 423 -18.45 12.85 -19.89
C ASP A 423 -18.41 14.17 -19.08
N ASP A 424 -18.92 14.15 -17.85
CA ASP A 424 -18.97 15.28 -16.92
C ASP A 424 -17.69 15.42 -16.09
N MET A 425 -16.68 14.56 -16.27
CA MET A 425 -15.41 14.69 -15.57
C MET A 425 -14.65 15.91 -16.09
N PRO A 426 -14.42 16.93 -15.25
CA PRO A 426 -13.66 18.09 -15.68
C PRO A 426 -12.17 17.76 -15.75
N PHE A 427 -11.53 18.23 -16.85
CA PHE A 427 -10.09 18.34 -16.94
C PHE A 427 -9.66 19.78 -16.71
N GLY A 428 -8.47 20.00 -16.11
CA GLY A 428 -7.92 21.33 -15.92
C GLY A 428 -7.62 22.05 -17.23
N ARG A 429 -7.24 23.32 -17.12
CA ARG A 429 -6.88 24.15 -18.30
C ARG A 429 -5.48 23.82 -18.82
N GLN A 430 -5.24 22.60 -19.24
CA GLN A 430 -4.03 22.14 -19.90
C GLN A 430 -4.20 22.12 -21.42
N SER A 431 -3.10 21.91 -22.15
CA SER A 431 -3.18 21.65 -23.57
C SER A 431 -3.88 20.34 -23.86
N LYS A 432 -4.49 20.24 -25.05
CA LYS A 432 -5.13 19.00 -25.51
C LYS A 432 -4.15 17.82 -25.57
N ASP A 433 -2.85 18.09 -25.75
CA ASP A 433 -1.80 17.07 -25.75
C ASP A 433 -1.64 16.44 -24.34
N ILE A 434 -1.62 17.29 -23.30
CA ILE A 434 -1.54 16.83 -21.88
C ILE A 434 -2.83 16.12 -21.47
N GLU A 435 -3.98 16.64 -21.87
CA GLU A 435 -5.28 15.98 -21.62
C GLU A 435 -5.30 14.57 -22.22
N SER A 436 -4.90 14.40 -23.48
CA SER A 436 -4.79 13.11 -24.14
C SER A 436 -3.75 12.20 -23.45
N GLU A 437 -2.66 12.76 -22.94
CA GLU A 437 -1.67 12.02 -22.18
C GLU A 437 -2.28 11.47 -20.89
N ILE A 438 -3.02 12.29 -20.14
CA ILE A 438 -3.73 11.87 -18.92
C ILE A 438 -4.72 10.76 -19.23
N ILE A 439 -5.56 10.91 -20.26
CA ILE A 439 -6.51 9.90 -20.72
C ILE A 439 -5.79 8.58 -21.08
N GLY A 440 -4.70 8.67 -21.86
CA GLY A 440 -3.96 7.49 -22.31
C GLY A 440 -3.20 6.75 -21.19
N GLN A 441 -2.78 7.47 -20.16
CA GLN A 441 -2.15 6.87 -18.95
C GLN A 441 -3.17 6.35 -17.95
N SER A 442 -4.40 6.87 -17.97
CA SER A 442 -5.40 6.55 -16.95
C SER A 442 -5.78 5.07 -16.91
N ILE A 443 -6.48 4.74 -15.87
CA ILE A 443 -7.15 3.45 -15.71
C ILE A 443 -8.30 3.31 -16.74
N SER A 444 -8.81 2.10 -16.93
CA SER A 444 -10.12 1.87 -17.54
C SER A 444 -11.17 2.09 -16.46
N TYR A 445 -12.06 3.05 -16.66
CA TYR A 445 -12.87 3.60 -15.56
C TYR A 445 -13.80 2.57 -14.94
N GLY A 446 -14.59 1.85 -15.76
CA GLY A 446 -15.55 0.87 -15.26
C GLY A 446 -14.90 -0.28 -14.48
N MET A 447 -13.81 -0.84 -15.03
CA MET A 447 -13.04 -1.88 -14.37
C MET A 447 -12.48 -1.42 -13.02
N HIS A 448 -11.90 -0.22 -12.97
CA HIS A 448 -11.31 0.33 -11.74
C HIS A 448 -12.39 0.67 -10.71
N HIS A 449 -13.52 1.23 -11.14
CA HIS A 449 -14.67 1.56 -10.29
C HIS A 449 -15.21 0.32 -9.58
N ARG A 450 -15.39 -0.80 -10.30
CA ARG A 450 -15.83 -2.07 -9.70
C ARG A 450 -14.85 -2.58 -8.64
N LEU A 451 -13.54 -2.37 -8.85
CA LEU A 451 -12.54 -2.72 -7.84
C LEU A 451 -12.63 -1.79 -6.62
N CYS A 452 -12.81 -0.48 -6.83
CA CYS A 452 -13.03 0.47 -5.73
C CYS A 452 -14.29 0.11 -4.92
N ASP A 453 -15.40 -0.25 -5.60
CA ASP A 453 -16.60 -0.72 -4.94
C ASP A 453 -16.36 -1.98 -4.10
N ALA A 454 -15.64 -2.97 -4.64
CA ALA A 454 -15.31 -4.20 -3.92
C ALA A 454 -14.48 -3.91 -2.67
N ILE A 455 -13.49 -3.00 -2.75
CA ILE A 455 -12.70 -2.55 -1.59
C ILE A 455 -13.60 -1.82 -0.58
N GLY A 456 -14.49 -0.95 -1.06
CA GLY A 456 -15.43 -0.22 -0.20
C GLY A 456 -16.38 -1.16 0.54
N GLN A 457 -16.93 -2.18 -0.13
CA GLN A 457 -17.77 -3.21 0.47
C GLN A 457 -16.99 -4.05 1.49
N HIS A 458 -15.76 -4.46 1.15
CA HIS A 458 -14.88 -5.20 2.05
C HIS A 458 -14.61 -4.42 3.35
N LEU A 459 -14.31 -3.13 3.27
CA LEU A 459 -14.09 -2.27 4.44
C LEU A 459 -15.34 -2.11 5.28
N ARG A 460 -16.51 -1.87 4.66
CA ARG A 460 -17.78 -1.74 5.36
C ARG A 460 -18.20 -3.02 6.08
N ALA A 461 -17.93 -4.18 5.50
CA ALA A 461 -18.20 -5.47 6.13
C ALA A 461 -17.43 -5.68 7.44
N GLN A 462 -16.36 -4.90 7.68
CA GLN A 462 -15.55 -4.99 8.90
C GLN A 462 -16.07 -4.12 10.05
N GLN A 463 -17.06 -3.26 9.80
CA GLN A 463 -17.64 -2.42 10.85
C GLN A 463 -18.42 -3.27 11.85
N GLN A 464 -18.29 -2.94 13.12
CA GLN A 464 -19.14 -3.55 14.15
C GLN A 464 -20.59 -2.99 14.02
N PRO A 465 -21.62 -3.81 14.14
CA PRO A 465 -22.99 -3.29 14.21
C PRO A 465 -23.11 -2.23 15.31
N ALA A 466 -23.70 -1.08 15.00
CA ALA A 466 -23.84 0.05 15.91
C ALA A 466 -24.47 -0.33 17.27
N THR A 467 -25.23 -1.42 17.29
CA THR A 467 -25.85 -1.99 18.50
C THR A 467 -24.82 -2.56 19.49
N MET A 468 -23.68 -3.08 19.03
CA MET A 468 -22.62 -3.59 19.94
C MET A 468 -21.77 -2.46 20.55
N LEU A 469 -21.52 -1.37 19.81
CA LEU A 469 -20.77 -0.22 20.32
C LEU A 469 -21.51 0.50 21.46
N ARG A 470 -22.85 0.61 21.40
CA ARG A 470 -23.67 1.17 22.48
C ARG A 470 -23.71 0.27 23.72
N ALA A 471 -23.68 -1.05 23.56
CA ALA A 471 -23.67 -1.98 24.67
C ALA A 471 -22.34 -1.97 25.44
N THR A 472 -21.20 -1.82 24.75
CA THR A 472 -19.89 -1.72 25.39
C THR A 472 -19.65 -0.37 26.07
N GLN A 473 -20.16 0.73 25.52
CA GLN A 473 -20.14 2.05 26.17
C GLN A 473 -21.12 2.12 27.35
N GLY A 474 -22.27 1.48 27.27
CA GLY A 474 -23.25 1.37 28.37
C GLY A 474 -22.74 0.55 29.54
N LEU A 475 -21.92 -0.48 29.32
CA LEU A 475 -21.31 -1.30 30.37
C LEU A 475 -20.16 -0.58 31.10
N GLN A 476 -19.51 0.40 30.49
CA GLN A 476 -18.50 1.25 31.14
C GLN A 476 -19.09 2.37 32.01
N LEU A 477 -20.35 2.73 31.79
CA LEU A 477 -21.04 3.80 32.54
C LEU A 477 -21.93 3.28 33.68
N SER A 478 -22.05 1.96 33.90
CA SER A 478 -22.93 1.39 34.91
C SER A 478 -22.19 0.62 36.03
N LEU A 479 -21.05 1.14 36.47
CA LEU A 479 -20.54 0.80 37.81
C LEU A 479 -20.90 1.97 38.78
N PRO A 480 -22.02 1.87 39.50
CA PRO A 480 -22.29 2.81 40.59
C PRO A 480 -21.30 2.52 41.71
N GLY A 481 -20.78 3.57 42.29
CA GLY A 481 -19.91 3.50 43.45
C GLY A 481 -20.47 2.62 44.55
N MET A 482 -19.68 1.66 44.97
CA MET A 482 -19.77 0.98 46.25
C MET A 482 -18.47 1.21 46.98
N PHE A 483 -18.42 2.34 47.71
CA PHE A 483 -17.63 2.51 48.93
C PHE A 483 -18.18 3.73 49.65
N ALA A 484 -19.18 3.47 50.49
CA ALA A 484 -19.44 4.27 51.70
C ALA A 484 -19.60 3.26 52.82
N HIS A 485 -18.73 3.41 53.79
CA HIS A 485 -18.53 2.94 55.14
C HIS A 485 -17.30 2.07 55.34
#